data_1db4d7ea67cdf21092626b0da17915f9
#
_entry.id   1db4d7ea67cdf21092626b0da17915f9
#
_cell.length_a   1.000
_cell.length_b   1.000
_cell.length_c   1.000
_cell.angle_alpha   90.00
_cell.angle_beta   90.00
_cell.angle_gamma   90.00
#
_symmetry.space_group_name_H-M   'P 1'
#
loop_
_entity.id
_entity.type
_entity.pdbx_description
1 polymer ?
#
loop_
_entity_poly.entity_id
_entity_poly.type
_entity_poly.pdbx_seq_one_letter_code
_entity_poly.pdbx_strand_id
1 'polypeptide(L)'
;CPPEYKTFVPGTSSDLNVYDAVYYAGDCNAGSKTIAINLPNDERVHALKGTRRLQLRNSMKAKFDKILLPIGQLVVTPEQQKYLNFDAFFWNVTFHEVAHGLGVKQTIRTNESVDAVMGTEKTSWEEAKADILGLFMVTKLIEMGEITNITAEDAIATYIAGILRSVRF
;
A
#
# COMPACT_ATOMS: atom_id res chain seq x y z
N CYS A 1 12.80 -6.87 -13.07
CA CYS A 1 13.44 -7.34 -11.84
C CYS A 1 14.42 -8.46 -12.21
N PRO A 2 15.68 -8.43 -11.75
CA PRO A 2 16.62 -9.54 -11.96
C PRO A 2 16.00 -10.86 -11.47
N PRO A 3 16.29 -12.01 -12.14
CA PRO A 3 15.68 -13.29 -11.81
C PRO A 3 15.85 -13.71 -10.35
N GLU A 4 16.99 -13.39 -9.74
CA GLU A 4 17.32 -13.69 -8.35
C GLU A 4 16.48 -12.90 -7.32
N TYR A 5 15.84 -11.81 -7.75
CA TYR A 5 14.96 -11.00 -6.91
C TYR A 5 13.46 -11.25 -7.18
N LYS A 6 13.14 -12.21 -8.03
CA LYS A 6 11.75 -12.57 -8.26
C LYS A 6 11.15 -13.20 -7.00
N THR A 7 9.98 -12.77 -6.66
CA THR A 7 9.16 -13.40 -5.62
C THR A 7 8.96 -14.88 -5.96
N PHE A 8 9.27 -15.75 -5.03
CA PHE A 8 8.99 -17.17 -5.18
C PHE A 8 7.47 -17.39 -5.24
N VAL A 9 7.06 -18.42 -5.97
CA VAL A 9 5.69 -18.75 -6.37
C VAL A 9 4.64 -18.23 -5.39
N PRO A 10 3.70 -17.39 -5.85
CA PRO A 10 2.58 -16.96 -5.01
C PRO A 10 1.79 -18.19 -4.55
N GLY A 11 1.34 -18.18 -3.30
CA GLY A 11 0.39 -19.15 -2.79
C GLY A 11 -0.86 -19.24 -3.70
N THR A 12 -1.57 -20.33 -3.61
CA THR A 12 -2.61 -20.79 -4.54
C THR A 12 -3.81 -19.85 -4.68
N SER A 13 -4.00 -18.85 -3.82
CA SER A 13 -4.99 -17.78 -4.00
C SER A 13 -4.61 -16.50 -3.29
N SER A 14 -4.75 -15.38 -3.96
CA SER A 14 -4.60 -14.04 -3.39
C SER A 14 -5.81 -13.24 -3.84
N ASP A 15 -6.77 -13.06 -2.92
CA ASP A 15 -7.97 -12.27 -3.20
C ASP A 15 -7.74 -10.82 -2.80
N LEU A 16 -7.93 -9.90 -3.75
CA LEU A 16 -8.02 -8.47 -3.50
C LEU A 16 -9.48 -8.04 -3.71
N ASN A 17 -10.11 -7.58 -2.65
CA ASN A 17 -11.50 -7.16 -2.69
C ASN A 17 -11.67 -5.73 -2.17
N VAL A 18 -12.61 -5.02 -2.76
CA VAL A 18 -12.99 -3.66 -2.37
C VAL A 18 -14.38 -3.68 -1.77
N TYR A 19 -14.52 -3.13 -0.57
CA TYR A 19 -15.78 -3.08 0.17
C TYR A 19 -16.07 -1.67 0.66
N ASP A 20 -17.33 -1.40 0.92
CA ASP A 20 -17.76 -0.30 1.76
C ASP A 20 -18.06 -0.80 3.17
N ALA A 21 -17.41 -0.21 4.18
CA ALA A 21 -17.68 -0.54 5.56
C ALA A 21 -19.06 0.01 5.95
N VAL A 22 -19.96 -0.90 6.35
CA VAL A 22 -21.30 -0.52 6.83
C VAL A 22 -21.25 -0.19 8.33
N TYR A 23 -20.42 -0.91 9.08
CA TYR A 23 -20.32 -0.75 10.53
C TYR A 23 -18.90 -1.09 11.03
N TYR A 24 -18.44 -0.35 12.03
CA TYR A 24 -17.20 -0.61 12.76
C TYR A 24 -17.51 -0.97 14.22
N ALA A 25 -16.85 -2.00 14.73
CA ALA A 25 -16.96 -2.44 16.12
C ALA A 25 -15.57 -2.67 16.74
N GLY A 26 -15.50 -2.65 18.06
CA GLY A 26 -14.28 -2.92 18.81
C GLY A 26 -13.15 -1.94 18.47
N ASP A 27 -11.92 -2.46 18.47
CA ASP A 27 -10.70 -1.68 18.26
C ASP A 27 -10.64 -1.02 16.86
N CYS A 28 -11.30 -1.61 15.87
CA CYS A 28 -11.40 -1.01 14.54
C CYS A 28 -12.15 0.33 14.50
N ASN A 29 -12.92 0.65 15.55
CA ASN A 29 -13.66 1.91 15.67
C ASN A 29 -12.91 2.97 16.49
N ALA A 30 -11.79 2.62 17.12
CA ALA A 30 -10.98 3.55 17.92
C ALA A 30 -9.96 4.31 17.04
N GLY A 31 -9.68 5.55 17.38
CA GLY A 31 -8.60 6.38 16.83
C GLY A 31 -8.43 6.35 15.30
N SER A 32 -7.45 5.64 14.83
CA SER A 32 -7.20 5.45 13.41
C SER A 32 -7.99 4.27 12.88
N LYS A 33 -9.16 4.54 12.28
CA LYS A 33 -9.97 3.48 11.66
C LYS A 33 -9.20 2.77 10.55
N THR A 34 -9.26 1.44 10.57
CA THR A 34 -8.70 0.58 9.52
C THR A 34 -9.30 0.92 8.16
N ILE A 35 -8.44 1.08 7.14
CA ILE A 35 -8.86 1.36 5.75
C ILE A 35 -8.49 0.25 4.78
N ALA A 36 -7.50 -0.56 5.15
CA ALA A 36 -7.05 -1.70 4.38
C ALA A 36 -6.63 -2.82 5.33
N ILE A 37 -6.74 -4.05 4.87
CA ILE A 37 -6.39 -5.24 5.65
C ILE A 37 -5.69 -6.22 4.71
N ASN A 38 -4.55 -6.74 5.15
CA ASN A 38 -3.86 -7.85 4.51
C ASN A 38 -3.64 -8.95 5.56
N LEU A 39 -4.39 -10.02 5.48
CA LEU A 39 -4.38 -11.09 6.48
C LEU A 39 -4.38 -12.48 5.80
N PRO A 40 -3.86 -13.48 6.49
CA PRO A 40 -3.16 -13.50 7.77
C PRO A 40 -1.70 -13.05 7.64
N ASN A 41 -1.07 -12.66 8.76
CA ASN A 41 0.36 -12.27 8.81
C ASN A 41 1.30 -13.46 9.15
N ASP A 42 0.93 -14.67 8.80
CA ASP A 42 1.74 -15.89 9.00
C ASP A 42 2.10 -16.49 7.64
N GLU A 43 3.39 -16.54 7.33
CA GLU A 43 3.90 -17.03 6.03
C GLU A 43 3.54 -18.50 5.76
N ARG A 44 3.42 -19.33 6.78
CA ARG A 44 3.01 -20.74 6.64
C ARG A 44 1.55 -20.81 6.19
N VAL A 45 0.71 -19.92 6.73
CA VAL A 45 -0.68 -19.81 6.31
C VAL A 45 -0.78 -19.23 4.92
N HIS A 46 0.05 -18.22 4.59
CA HIS A 46 0.14 -17.66 3.24
C HIS A 46 0.45 -18.74 2.19
N ALA A 47 1.44 -19.59 2.47
CA ALA A 47 1.86 -20.66 1.56
C ALA A 47 0.75 -21.71 1.33
N LEU A 48 -0.07 -21.99 2.35
CA LEU A 48 -1.08 -23.06 2.32
C LEU A 48 -2.47 -22.58 1.92
N LYS A 49 -2.85 -21.36 2.31
CA LYS A 49 -4.23 -20.85 2.21
C LYS A 49 -4.35 -19.55 1.40
N GLY A 50 -3.21 -18.94 1.04
CA GLY A 50 -3.19 -17.63 0.38
C GLY A 50 -3.42 -16.47 1.35
N THR A 51 -3.64 -15.29 0.79
CA THR A 51 -3.90 -14.05 1.54
C THR A 51 -5.22 -13.42 1.11
N ARG A 52 -5.86 -12.72 2.04
CA ARG A 52 -7.00 -11.85 1.74
C ARG A 52 -6.62 -10.41 1.96
N ARG A 53 -6.80 -9.59 0.94
CA ARG A 53 -6.61 -8.16 0.97
C ARG A 53 -7.96 -7.50 0.81
N LEU A 54 -8.31 -6.67 1.80
CA LEU A 54 -9.57 -5.94 1.81
C LEU A 54 -9.26 -4.45 1.79
N GLN A 55 -9.92 -3.72 0.89
CA GLN A 55 -9.85 -2.26 0.81
C GLN A 55 -11.21 -1.70 1.19
N LEU A 56 -11.26 -0.77 2.14
CA LEU A 56 -12.50 -0.14 2.62
C LEU A 56 -12.65 1.24 1.97
N ARG A 57 -13.24 1.28 0.77
CA ARG A 57 -13.24 2.45 -0.12
C ARG A 57 -13.87 3.69 0.53
N ASN A 58 -15.02 3.55 1.19
CA ASN A 58 -15.69 4.68 1.84
C ASN A 58 -14.89 5.24 3.01
N SER A 59 -14.18 4.39 3.76
CA SER A 59 -13.30 4.81 4.86
C SER A 59 -12.05 5.49 4.34
N MET A 60 -11.49 4.99 3.24
CA MET A 60 -10.39 5.64 2.53
C MET A 60 -10.80 7.02 2.03
N LYS A 61 -12.01 7.14 1.45
CA LYS A 61 -12.55 8.41 0.98
C LYS A 61 -12.68 9.43 2.13
N ALA A 62 -13.21 8.99 3.27
CA ALA A 62 -13.33 9.85 4.44
C ALA A 62 -11.95 10.32 4.96
N LYS A 63 -10.95 9.45 4.99
CA LYS A 63 -9.57 9.84 5.37
C LYS A 63 -8.92 10.77 4.35
N PHE A 64 -9.14 10.53 3.07
CA PHE A 64 -8.67 11.44 2.03
C PHE A 64 -9.26 12.84 2.23
N ASP A 65 -10.58 12.96 2.31
CA ASP A 65 -11.27 14.25 2.37
C ASP A 65 -10.98 15.03 3.67
N LYS A 66 -10.86 14.32 4.79
CA LYS A 66 -10.77 14.95 6.12
C LYS A 66 -9.35 15.12 6.63
N ILE A 67 -8.38 14.40 6.09
CA ILE A 67 -7.00 14.39 6.59
C ILE A 67 -6.03 14.71 5.46
N LEU A 68 -5.96 13.88 4.41
CA LEU A 68 -4.93 14.02 3.38
C LEU A 68 -5.10 15.29 2.56
N LEU A 69 -6.31 15.57 2.09
CA LEU A 69 -6.57 16.75 1.25
C LEU A 69 -6.26 18.05 1.98
N PRO A 70 -6.74 18.30 3.22
CA PRO A 70 -6.34 19.49 3.97
C PRO A 70 -4.84 19.63 4.21
N ILE A 71 -4.13 18.53 4.53
CA ILE A 71 -2.67 18.53 4.67
C ILE A 71 -2.01 18.86 3.32
N GLY A 72 -2.43 18.18 2.26
CA GLY A 72 -1.90 18.41 0.92
C GLY A 72 -2.05 19.87 0.47
N GLN A 73 -3.18 20.49 0.75
CA GLN A 73 -3.43 21.91 0.43
C GLN A 73 -2.49 22.88 1.16
N LEU A 74 -1.92 22.47 2.30
CA LEU A 74 -0.95 23.28 3.03
C LEU A 74 0.50 23.10 2.57
N VAL A 75 0.84 21.90 2.07
CA VAL A 75 2.23 21.52 1.83
C VAL A 75 2.59 21.40 0.35
N VAL A 76 1.59 21.20 -0.50
CA VAL A 76 1.75 21.14 -1.96
C VAL A 76 1.53 22.51 -2.57
N THR A 77 2.35 22.92 -3.55
CA THR A 77 2.20 24.23 -4.20
C THR A 77 0.82 24.39 -4.84
N PRO A 78 0.27 25.62 -4.91
CA PRO A 78 -1.08 25.84 -5.45
C PRO A 78 -1.28 25.22 -6.86
N GLU A 79 -0.24 25.29 -7.72
CA GLU A 79 -0.29 24.77 -9.08
C GLU A 79 -0.38 23.24 -9.12
N GLN A 80 0.14 22.57 -8.09
CA GLN A 80 0.15 21.11 -7.97
C GLN A 80 -1.04 20.55 -7.20
N GLN A 81 -1.79 21.39 -6.47
CA GLN A 81 -2.95 20.94 -5.69
C GLN A 81 -4.05 20.29 -6.55
N LYS A 82 -4.14 20.64 -7.83
CA LYS A 82 -5.06 20.02 -8.80
C LYS A 82 -4.81 18.52 -8.99
N TYR A 83 -3.63 18.03 -8.66
CA TYR A 83 -3.24 16.62 -8.77
C TYR A 83 -3.58 15.81 -7.50
N LEU A 84 -4.03 16.46 -6.42
CA LEU A 84 -4.48 15.74 -5.22
C LEU A 84 -5.82 15.04 -5.51
N ASN A 85 -5.77 13.74 -5.68
CA ASN A 85 -6.86 12.95 -6.24
C ASN A 85 -7.17 11.73 -5.38
N PHE A 86 -8.46 11.51 -5.09
CA PHE A 86 -8.89 10.36 -4.29
C PHE A 86 -8.60 9.02 -4.97
N ASP A 87 -8.81 8.90 -6.28
CA ASP A 87 -8.53 7.65 -6.96
C ASP A 87 -7.03 7.35 -6.98
N ALA A 88 -6.18 8.37 -7.08
CA ALA A 88 -4.73 8.23 -6.90
C ALA A 88 -4.37 7.73 -5.49
N PHE A 89 -4.98 8.28 -4.46
CA PHE A 89 -4.82 7.80 -3.09
C PHE A 89 -5.27 6.33 -2.94
N PHE A 90 -6.41 5.99 -3.52
CA PHE A 90 -6.93 4.63 -3.51
C PHE A 90 -5.97 3.63 -4.17
N TRP A 91 -5.47 3.94 -5.36
CA TRP A 91 -4.51 3.10 -6.06
C TRP A 91 -3.17 2.99 -5.33
N ASN A 92 -2.63 4.09 -4.82
CA ASN A 92 -1.38 4.08 -4.07
C ASN A 92 -1.47 3.17 -2.84
N VAL A 93 -2.54 3.27 -2.03
CA VAL A 93 -2.75 2.40 -0.87
C VAL A 93 -2.97 0.94 -1.30
N THR A 94 -3.74 0.71 -2.36
CA THR A 94 -4.02 -0.64 -2.85
C THR A 94 -2.73 -1.35 -3.28
N PHE A 95 -1.88 -0.68 -4.03
CA PHE A 95 -0.61 -1.27 -4.49
C PHE A 95 0.48 -1.29 -3.42
N HIS A 96 0.42 -0.43 -2.41
CA HIS A 96 1.21 -0.57 -1.19
C HIS A 96 0.91 -1.93 -0.51
N GLU A 97 -0.35 -2.25 -0.28
CA GLU A 97 -0.76 -3.54 0.28
C GLU A 97 -0.38 -4.74 -0.61
N VAL A 98 -0.46 -4.59 -1.93
CA VAL A 98 0.01 -5.62 -2.86
C VAL A 98 1.53 -5.82 -2.74
N ALA A 99 2.28 -4.72 -2.60
CA ALA A 99 3.74 -4.73 -2.51
C ALA A 99 4.27 -5.44 -1.27
N HIS A 100 3.53 -5.46 -0.15
CA HIS A 100 3.87 -6.27 1.01
C HIS A 100 4.00 -7.77 0.69
N GLY A 101 3.23 -8.26 -0.26
CA GLY A 101 3.31 -9.65 -0.71
C GLY A 101 4.48 -9.95 -1.65
N LEU A 102 5.19 -8.92 -2.13
CA LEU A 102 6.27 -9.06 -3.11
C LEU A 102 7.65 -9.00 -2.46
N GLY A 103 8.66 -9.45 -3.19
CA GLY A 103 10.05 -9.45 -2.76
C GLY A 103 10.53 -10.78 -2.21
N VAL A 104 11.84 -10.85 -1.94
CA VAL A 104 12.49 -12.06 -1.44
C VAL A 104 12.19 -12.28 0.05
N LYS A 105 11.99 -13.51 0.43
CA LYS A 105 11.76 -13.92 1.83
C LYS A 105 13.01 -14.50 2.49
N GLN A 106 14.00 -14.82 1.68
CA GLN A 106 15.29 -15.33 2.12
C GLN A 106 16.42 -14.52 1.50
N THR A 107 17.51 -14.35 2.23
CA THR A 107 18.70 -13.66 1.73
C THR A 107 19.30 -14.44 0.57
N ILE A 108 19.78 -13.72 -0.43
CA ILE A 108 20.29 -14.32 -1.68
C ILE A 108 21.58 -15.11 -1.44
N ARG A 109 22.43 -14.68 -0.50
CA ARG A 109 23.74 -15.28 -0.27
C ARG A 109 23.73 -16.40 0.76
N THR A 110 22.99 -16.21 1.87
CA THR A 110 23.04 -17.13 3.03
C THR A 110 21.80 -17.99 3.15
N ASN A 111 20.74 -17.67 2.38
CA ASN A 111 19.44 -18.35 2.43
C ASN A 111 18.78 -18.30 3.83
N GLU A 112 19.16 -17.32 4.64
CA GLU A 112 18.55 -17.06 5.94
C GLU A 112 17.26 -16.27 5.76
N SER A 113 16.34 -16.37 6.71
CA SER A 113 15.14 -15.55 6.72
C SER A 113 15.48 -14.05 6.74
N VAL A 114 14.94 -13.28 5.82
CA VAL A 114 15.09 -11.81 5.79
C VAL A 114 14.64 -11.21 7.13
N ASP A 115 13.57 -11.74 7.72
CA ASP A 115 13.04 -11.29 9.01
C ASP A 115 14.07 -11.47 10.13
N ALA A 116 14.75 -12.61 10.16
CA ALA A 116 15.76 -12.89 11.18
C ALA A 116 17.01 -12.01 11.03
N VAL A 117 17.42 -11.75 9.78
CA VAL A 117 18.61 -10.92 9.49
C VAL A 117 18.36 -9.45 9.74
N MET A 118 17.19 -8.94 9.41
CA MET A 118 16.84 -7.52 9.58
C MET A 118 16.40 -7.16 11.01
N GLY A 119 15.93 -8.12 11.78
CA GLY A 119 15.55 -7.93 13.18
C GLY A 119 14.58 -6.76 13.37
N THR A 120 14.93 -5.82 14.25
CA THR A 120 14.10 -4.64 14.58
C THR A 120 13.89 -3.68 13.41
N GLU A 121 14.79 -3.64 12.44
CA GLU A 121 14.71 -2.74 11.29
C GLU A 121 13.74 -3.23 10.21
N LYS A 122 13.30 -4.50 10.28
CA LYS A 122 12.45 -5.13 9.29
C LYS A 122 11.21 -4.28 8.92
N THR A 123 10.50 -3.82 9.94
CA THR A 123 9.22 -3.11 9.72
C THR A 123 9.44 -1.83 8.91
N SER A 124 10.44 -1.02 9.25
CA SER A 124 10.73 0.21 8.53
C SER A 124 11.11 -0.04 7.06
N TRP A 125 11.92 -1.06 6.80
CA TRP A 125 12.31 -1.43 5.44
C TRP A 125 11.16 -2.04 4.65
N GLU A 126 10.31 -2.82 5.30
CA GLU A 126 9.12 -3.40 4.66
C GLU A 126 8.13 -2.31 4.22
N GLU A 127 7.86 -1.32 5.07
CA GLU A 127 7.03 -0.17 4.73
C GLU A 127 7.64 0.66 3.60
N ALA A 128 8.94 0.97 3.68
CA ALA A 128 9.63 1.70 2.61
C ALA A 128 9.59 0.95 1.27
N LYS A 129 9.78 -0.37 1.29
CA LYS A 129 9.63 -1.22 0.10
C LYS A 129 8.21 -1.16 -0.43
N ALA A 130 7.21 -1.27 0.43
CA ALA A 130 5.80 -1.27 0.03
C ALA A 130 5.41 0.07 -0.60
N ASP A 131 5.86 1.17 -0.05
CA ASP A 131 5.61 2.51 -0.57
C ASP A 131 6.22 2.72 -1.96
N ILE A 132 7.52 2.47 -2.11
CA ILE A 132 8.23 2.71 -3.37
C ILE A 132 7.76 1.74 -4.46
N LEU A 133 7.62 0.45 -4.13
CA LEU A 133 7.18 -0.55 -5.09
C LEU A 133 5.70 -0.35 -5.47
N GLY A 134 4.86 0.04 -4.52
CA GLY A 134 3.46 0.38 -4.76
C GLY A 134 3.32 1.52 -5.76
N LEU A 135 4.02 2.65 -5.53
CA LEU A 135 4.02 3.79 -6.45
C LEU A 135 4.56 3.41 -7.83
N PHE A 136 5.65 2.64 -7.89
CA PHE A 136 6.20 2.14 -9.15
C PHE A 136 5.18 1.30 -9.93
N MET A 137 4.44 0.41 -9.26
CA MET A 137 3.41 -0.39 -9.91
C MET A 137 2.26 0.47 -10.44
N VAL A 138 1.80 1.45 -9.68
CA VAL A 138 0.75 2.38 -10.13
C VAL A 138 1.19 3.13 -11.39
N THR A 139 2.39 3.72 -11.40
CA THR A 139 2.90 4.45 -12.57
C THR A 139 3.07 3.53 -13.78
N LYS A 140 3.52 2.29 -13.60
CA LYS A 140 3.62 1.31 -14.67
C LYS A 140 2.27 0.90 -15.25
N LEU A 141 1.26 0.72 -14.42
CA LEU A 141 -0.08 0.37 -14.88
C LEU A 141 -0.75 1.55 -15.62
N ILE A 142 -0.44 2.79 -15.24
CA ILE A 142 -0.85 3.97 -16.01
C ILE A 142 -0.16 3.96 -17.40
N GLU A 143 1.15 3.75 -17.46
CA GLU A 143 1.89 3.64 -18.72
C GLU A 143 1.37 2.53 -19.66
N MET A 144 0.92 1.42 -19.09
CA MET A 144 0.34 0.29 -19.81
C MET A 144 -1.12 0.52 -20.24
N GLY A 145 -1.77 1.58 -19.75
CA GLY A 145 -3.18 1.87 -20.02
C GLY A 145 -4.17 1.03 -19.23
N GLU A 146 -3.71 0.33 -18.20
CA GLU A 146 -4.57 -0.46 -17.29
C GLU A 146 -5.28 0.42 -16.25
N ILE A 147 -4.63 1.50 -15.81
CA ILE A 147 -5.22 2.54 -14.98
C ILE A 147 -5.36 3.80 -15.87
N THR A 148 -6.61 4.19 -16.11
CA THR A 148 -6.94 5.29 -17.05
C THR A 148 -7.64 6.46 -16.39
N ASN A 149 -8.01 6.35 -15.14
CA ASN A 149 -8.79 7.36 -14.41
C ASN A 149 -7.92 8.34 -13.60
N ILE A 150 -6.61 8.19 -13.64
CA ILE A 150 -5.61 9.07 -13.02
C ILE A 150 -4.38 9.22 -13.90
N THR A 151 -3.57 10.26 -13.64
CA THR A 151 -2.27 10.48 -14.27
C THR A 151 -1.12 10.10 -13.33
N ALA A 152 0.11 10.03 -13.87
CA ALA A 152 1.30 9.82 -13.04
C ALA A 152 1.53 10.98 -12.06
N GLU A 153 1.22 12.21 -12.50
CA GLU A 153 1.28 13.41 -11.65
C GLU A 153 0.30 13.31 -10.48
N ASP A 154 -0.93 12.83 -10.71
CA ASP A 154 -1.92 12.59 -9.65
C ASP A 154 -1.37 11.58 -8.63
N ALA A 155 -0.80 10.47 -9.12
CA ALA A 155 -0.24 9.43 -8.26
C ALA A 155 0.90 9.96 -7.40
N ILE A 156 1.87 10.67 -8.00
CA ILE A 156 3.06 11.18 -7.31
C ILE A 156 2.70 12.30 -6.33
N ALA A 157 1.90 13.30 -6.74
CA ALA A 157 1.54 14.43 -5.88
C ALA A 157 0.73 13.95 -4.67
N THR A 158 -0.22 13.05 -4.89
CA THR A 158 -1.05 12.47 -3.82
C THR A 158 -0.19 11.59 -2.88
N TYR A 159 0.78 10.85 -3.41
CA TYR A 159 1.72 10.05 -2.62
C TYR A 159 2.58 10.94 -1.70
N ILE A 160 3.14 12.03 -2.22
CA ILE A 160 3.95 12.98 -1.42
C ILE A 160 3.12 13.56 -0.27
N ALA A 161 1.89 14.00 -0.54
CA ALA A 161 0.97 14.46 0.51
C ALA A 161 0.68 13.36 1.55
N GLY A 162 0.61 12.10 1.11
CA GLY A 162 0.43 10.93 1.96
C GLY A 162 1.62 10.68 2.91
N ILE A 163 2.86 10.82 2.42
CA ILE A 163 4.07 10.71 3.25
C ILE A 163 4.06 11.75 4.37
N LEU A 164 3.77 13.01 4.04
CA LEU A 164 3.73 14.09 5.03
C LEU A 164 2.67 13.86 6.12
N ARG A 165 1.56 13.23 5.77
CA ARG A 165 0.58 12.74 6.74
C ARG A 165 1.20 11.69 7.68
N SER A 166 1.93 10.73 7.13
CA SER A 166 2.48 9.59 7.88
C SER A 166 3.60 9.97 8.85
N VAL A 167 4.36 11.03 8.55
CA VAL A 167 5.42 11.55 9.46
C VAL A 167 4.84 12.07 10.78
N ARG A 168 3.56 12.46 10.82
CA ARG A 168 2.91 13.03 12.00
C ARG A 168 2.27 11.98 12.91
N PHE A 169 1.94 10.83 12.41
CA PHE A 169 1.20 9.77 13.07
C PHE A 169 1.95 8.43 12.99
#